data_41d86232b323873e51001c2fbcfd0ac0
#
_entry.id   41d86232b323873e51001c2fbcfd0ac0
#
_cell.length_a   1.000
_cell.length_b   1.000
_cell.length_c   1.000
_cell.angle_alpha   90.00
_cell.angle_beta   90.00
_cell.angle_gamma   90.00
#
_symmetry.space_group_name_H-M   'P 1'
#
loop_
_entity.id
_entity.type
_entity.pdbx_description
1 polymer ?
#
loop_
_entity_poly.entity_id
_entity_poly.type
_entity_poly.pdbx_seq_one_letter_code
_entity_poly.pdbx_strand_id
1 'polypeptide(L)'
;EHQEESEHASTATSEKENRTVGQGTEASQPATSLDEESEIADYGPLPSKAQMQYHREELAAFIHFGMNTYYDREWGDGQEDPYYFYPEHLDTDQWIKTLKDAGFKRTIMVVKHHDGFLLYPSKYTDHTIAKSGWKDGKGDVLAEVSASASKYDMDMGVYLSPWDAHSPLYHVDTEDQYNEYYLNQLKEILEDPKYGNKGKFVEVWMDGARGDGAQKVTYTFDKWFEAIRKAQGDIAIFSAEPTNVRWIG
;
A
#
# COMPACT_ATOMS: atom_id res chain seq x y z
N GLU A 1 -57.28 16.58 21.13
CA GLU A 1 -57.54 17.98 21.47
C GLU A 1 -56.56 18.86 20.71
N HIS A 2 -57.15 19.56 19.75
CA HIS A 2 -56.89 20.90 19.20
C HIS A 2 -55.48 21.23 18.69
N GLN A 3 -55.30 21.40 17.34
CA GLN A 3 -55.58 22.56 16.45
C GLN A 3 -54.64 23.75 16.79
N GLU A 4 -53.98 24.48 15.90
CA GLU A 4 -54.29 25.02 14.56
C GLU A 4 -53.00 25.58 13.93
N GLU A 5 -52.81 25.40 12.66
CA GLU A 5 -52.57 26.26 11.51
C GLU A 5 -52.17 27.73 11.74
N SER A 6 -51.16 28.20 10.95
CA SER A 6 -51.37 29.43 10.13
C SER A 6 -50.28 29.54 9.02
N GLU A 7 -50.76 29.56 7.79
CA GLU A 7 -50.13 30.04 6.56
C GLU A 7 -49.85 31.53 6.60
N HIS A 8 -48.81 31.98 5.95
CA HIS A 8 -48.80 33.26 5.27
C HIS A 8 -47.96 33.21 3.99
N ALA A 9 -48.66 33.26 2.88
CA ALA A 9 -48.14 33.59 1.56
C ALA A 9 -48.03 35.12 1.42
N SER A 10 -47.03 35.62 0.73
CA SER A 10 -47.03 36.97 0.18
C SER A 10 -46.32 36.99 -1.17
N THR A 11 -47.13 37.30 -2.17
CA THR A 11 -46.79 37.62 -3.56
C THR A 11 -46.48 39.10 -3.73
N ALA A 12 -45.45 39.44 -4.55
CA ALA A 12 -45.41 40.70 -5.32
C ALA A 12 -44.33 40.55 -6.42
N THR A 13 -44.74 40.37 -7.63
CA THR A 13 -44.86 41.22 -8.84
C THR A 13 -43.59 41.95 -9.30
N SER A 14 -43.17 41.52 -10.45
CA SER A 14 -42.50 42.05 -11.64
C SER A 14 -42.25 43.56 -11.75
N GLU A 15 -41.07 43.92 -12.22
CA GLU A 15 -40.88 44.99 -13.21
C GLU A 15 -39.74 44.63 -14.18
N LYS A 16 -40.11 44.71 -15.48
CA LYS A 16 -39.20 44.62 -16.62
C LYS A 16 -38.66 46.03 -16.91
N GLU A 17 -37.34 46.16 -17.01
CA GLU A 17 -36.79 47.26 -17.79
C GLU A 17 -35.85 46.70 -18.90
N ASN A 18 -36.22 47.11 -20.10
CA ASN A 18 -35.62 46.80 -21.37
C ASN A 18 -34.61 47.90 -21.67
N ARG A 19 -33.34 47.58 -21.90
CA ARG A 19 -32.39 48.50 -22.55
C ARG A 19 -31.59 47.79 -23.61
N THR A 20 -31.77 48.28 -24.78
CA THR A 20 -31.19 47.89 -26.06
C THR A 20 -29.79 48.47 -26.27
N VAL A 21 -28.94 47.64 -26.91
CA VAL A 21 -27.92 47.91 -27.94
C VAL A 21 -26.63 48.63 -27.58
N GLY A 22 -25.57 47.93 -27.73
CA GLY A 22 -24.21 48.39 -28.04
C GLY A 22 -23.39 47.27 -28.65
N GLN A 23 -23.34 47.19 -29.96
CA GLN A 23 -22.40 46.35 -30.67
C GLN A 23 -21.00 46.94 -30.51
N GLY A 24 -20.16 46.27 -29.73
CA GLY A 24 -18.73 46.49 -29.70
C GLY A 24 -18.03 45.21 -30.22
N THR A 25 -17.37 45.31 -31.34
CA THR A 25 -16.45 44.32 -31.87
C THR A 25 -15.25 44.24 -30.95
N GLU A 26 -15.21 43.26 -30.08
CA GLU A 26 -13.98 42.92 -29.38
C GLU A 26 -13.15 41.98 -30.20
N ALA A 27 -11.96 42.44 -30.53
CA ALA A 27 -10.90 41.67 -31.14
C ALA A 27 -10.50 40.57 -30.14
N SER A 28 -10.59 39.33 -30.58
CA SER A 28 -10.05 38.17 -29.86
C SER A 28 -8.53 38.36 -29.71
N GLN A 29 -8.08 38.64 -28.50
CA GLN A 29 -6.68 38.44 -28.15
C GLN A 29 -6.38 36.93 -28.11
N PRO A 30 -5.25 36.49 -28.65
CA PRO A 30 -4.86 35.08 -28.52
C PRO A 30 -4.60 34.80 -27.03
N ALA A 31 -5.17 33.70 -26.55
CA ALA A 31 -4.84 33.16 -25.24
C ALA A 31 -3.33 32.91 -25.20
N THR A 32 -2.62 33.70 -24.41
CA THR A 32 -1.24 33.43 -24.05
C THR A 32 -1.26 32.09 -23.32
N SER A 33 -0.62 31.08 -23.93
CA SER A 33 -0.25 29.87 -23.23
C SER A 33 0.63 30.29 -22.05
N LEU A 34 0.12 30.17 -20.85
CA LEU A 34 0.93 30.28 -19.65
C LEU A 34 1.92 29.11 -19.72
N ASP A 35 3.20 29.42 -19.83
CA ASP A 35 4.26 28.43 -19.69
C ASP A 35 4.17 27.86 -18.27
N GLU A 36 3.57 26.67 -18.15
CA GLU A 36 3.43 25.96 -16.86
C GLU A 36 4.78 25.62 -16.21
N GLU A 37 5.90 25.74 -16.96
CA GLU A 37 7.25 25.45 -16.42
C GLU A 37 7.84 26.54 -15.53
N SER A 38 7.41 27.80 -15.63
CA SER A 38 8.04 28.90 -14.88
C SER A 38 7.46 29.10 -13.48
N GLU A 39 6.24 28.66 -13.20
CA GLU A 39 5.62 28.80 -11.88
C GLU A 39 6.01 27.68 -10.89
N ILE A 40 6.45 26.51 -11.39
CA ILE A 40 6.84 25.37 -10.56
C ILE A 40 8.17 25.61 -9.83
N ALA A 41 9.06 26.42 -10.39
CA ALA A 41 10.39 26.68 -9.84
C ALA A 41 10.38 27.47 -8.51
N ASP A 42 9.34 28.25 -8.25
CA ASP A 42 9.26 29.13 -7.07
C ASP A 42 8.75 28.39 -5.81
N TYR A 43 8.13 27.23 -5.96
CA TYR A 43 7.53 26.48 -4.83
C TYR A 43 8.38 25.28 -4.36
N GLY A 44 9.46 24.94 -5.07
CA GLY A 44 10.29 23.78 -4.80
C GLY A 44 9.64 22.46 -5.22
N PRO A 45 10.13 21.30 -4.73
CA PRO A 45 9.63 20.01 -5.14
C PRO A 45 8.16 19.81 -4.73
N LEU A 46 7.32 19.46 -5.70
CA LEU A 46 5.92 19.15 -5.47
C LEU A 46 5.74 17.66 -5.14
N PRO A 47 4.68 17.30 -4.37
CA PRO A 47 4.34 15.91 -4.11
C PRO A 47 4.05 15.14 -5.39
N SER A 48 4.52 13.90 -5.50
CA SER A 48 4.18 13.02 -6.59
C SER A 48 2.70 12.61 -6.56
N LYS A 49 2.21 11.99 -7.65
CA LYS A 49 0.84 11.47 -7.68
C LYS A 49 0.60 10.43 -6.58
N ALA A 50 1.57 9.57 -6.32
CA ALA A 50 1.50 8.58 -5.24
C ALA A 50 1.42 9.22 -3.86
N GLN A 51 2.21 10.27 -3.61
CA GLN A 51 2.15 11.01 -2.35
C GLN A 51 0.79 11.72 -2.17
N MET A 52 0.26 12.32 -3.23
CA MET A 52 -1.07 12.94 -3.19
C MET A 52 -2.18 11.92 -2.97
N GLN A 53 -2.10 10.73 -3.57
CA GLN A 53 -3.02 9.64 -3.33
C GLN A 53 -2.94 9.18 -1.88
N TYR A 54 -1.74 8.96 -1.35
CA TYR A 54 -1.49 8.60 0.04
C TYR A 54 -2.18 9.56 1.02
N HIS A 55 -2.05 10.87 0.80
CA HIS A 55 -2.70 11.88 1.62
C HIS A 55 -4.23 11.86 1.50
N ARG A 56 -4.78 11.65 0.31
CA ARG A 56 -6.23 11.66 0.08
C ARG A 56 -6.94 10.44 0.66
N GLU A 57 -6.25 9.32 0.75
CA GLU A 57 -6.82 8.09 1.29
C GLU A 57 -6.90 8.09 2.81
N GLU A 58 -6.05 8.85 3.49
CA GLU A 58 -5.99 9.11 4.93
C GLU A 58 -5.83 7.85 5.80
N LEU A 59 -6.72 6.86 5.63
CA LEU A 59 -6.75 5.64 6.43
C LEU A 59 -6.22 4.45 5.64
N ALA A 60 -5.20 3.79 6.20
CA ALA A 60 -4.72 2.50 5.74
C ALA A 60 -4.92 1.45 6.83
N ALA A 61 -5.34 0.25 6.44
CA ALA A 61 -5.48 -0.86 7.36
C ALA A 61 -4.33 -1.85 7.15
N PHE A 62 -3.60 -2.17 8.23
CA PHE A 62 -2.64 -3.26 8.23
C PHE A 62 -3.33 -4.59 8.56
N ILE A 63 -2.97 -5.64 7.85
CA ILE A 63 -3.37 -7.01 8.16
C ILE A 63 -2.13 -7.75 8.65
N HIS A 64 -1.98 -7.85 9.98
CA HIS A 64 -0.93 -8.60 10.65
C HIS A 64 -1.39 -10.03 10.94
N PHE A 65 -1.54 -10.83 9.92
CA PHE A 65 -1.88 -12.23 10.03
C PHE A 65 -0.75 -13.08 9.45
N GLY A 66 -0.12 -13.88 10.29
CA GLY A 66 1.05 -14.66 9.89
C GLY A 66 1.44 -15.70 10.94
N MET A 67 2.69 -16.14 10.89
CA MET A 67 3.22 -17.16 11.80
C MET A 67 3.10 -16.73 13.28
N ASN A 68 3.32 -15.45 13.58
CA ASN A 68 3.23 -14.91 14.93
C ASN A 68 1.85 -15.07 15.57
N THR A 69 0.78 -15.07 14.76
CA THR A 69 -0.60 -15.35 15.19
C THR A 69 -0.72 -16.76 15.81
N TYR A 70 0.00 -17.74 15.25
CA TYR A 70 -0.04 -19.14 15.71
C TYR A 70 0.85 -19.42 16.91
N TYR A 71 1.82 -18.52 17.18
CA TYR A 71 2.76 -18.64 18.27
C TYR A 71 2.48 -17.66 19.43
N ASP A 72 1.40 -16.87 19.33
CA ASP A 72 1.00 -15.87 20.32
C ASP A 72 2.17 -14.91 20.67
N ARG A 73 2.79 -14.37 19.64
CA ARG A 73 3.93 -13.47 19.74
C ARG A 73 3.75 -12.23 18.89
N GLU A 74 4.29 -11.12 19.33
CA GLU A 74 4.43 -9.91 18.51
C GLU A 74 5.55 -10.10 17.49
N TRP A 75 6.70 -10.59 17.91
CA TRP A 75 7.85 -10.89 17.06
C TRP A 75 8.27 -12.34 17.22
N GLY A 76 8.39 -13.04 16.11
CA GLY A 76 8.99 -14.36 16.06
C GLY A 76 10.51 -14.30 16.04
N ASP A 77 11.12 -15.44 16.32
CA ASP A 77 12.59 -15.61 16.36
C ASP A 77 13.16 -16.32 15.13
N GLY A 78 12.29 -16.65 14.15
CA GLY A 78 12.69 -17.34 12.93
C GLY A 78 12.87 -18.85 13.06
N GLN A 79 12.50 -19.41 14.22
CA GLN A 79 12.55 -20.86 14.47
C GLN A 79 11.15 -21.51 14.45
N GLU A 80 10.15 -20.73 14.11
CA GLU A 80 8.76 -21.19 14.02
C GLU A 80 8.63 -22.25 12.91
N ASP A 81 8.03 -23.39 13.26
CA ASP A 81 7.80 -24.47 12.29
C ASP A 81 6.65 -24.11 11.36
N PRO A 82 6.87 -23.98 10.04
CA PRO A 82 5.82 -23.73 9.04
C PRO A 82 4.61 -24.66 9.13
N TYR A 83 4.79 -25.87 9.63
CA TYR A 83 3.72 -26.87 9.79
C TYR A 83 2.54 -26.33 10.62
N TYR A 84 2.80 -25.49 11.61
CA TYR A 84 1.74 -24.94 12.46
C TYR A 84 0.94 -23.82 11.83
N PHE A 85 1.34 -23.31 10.67
CA PHE A 85 0.53 -22.34 9.94
C PHE A 85 -0.57 -23.04 9.17
N TYR A 86 -1.78 -23.02 9.72
CA TYR A 86 -2.92 -23.77 9.17
C TYR A 86 -4.23 -22.99 9.29
N PRO A 87 -4.47 -21.94 8.47
CA PRO A 87 -5.67 -21.10 8.53
C PRO A 87 -6.90 -21.79 7.92
N GLU A 88 -7.48 -22.75 8.64
CA GLU A 88 -8.58 -23.61 8.19
C GLU A 88 -9.80 -22.80 7.69
N HIS A 89 -10.11 -21.69 8.32
CA HIS A 89 -11.27 -20.86 8.04
C HIS A 89 -10.91 -19.49 7.48
N LEU A 90 -9.85 -19.41 6.68
CA LEU A 90 -9.44 -18.13 6.07
C LEU A 90 -10.52 -17.62 5.12
N ASP A 91 -11.01 -16.42 5.39
CA ASP A 91 -11.98 -15.71 4.56
C ASP A 91 -11.48 -14.28 4.28
N THR A 92 -10.68 -14.15 3.24
CA THR A 92 -10.10 -12.86 2.83
C THR A 92 -11.13 -11.92 2.21
N ASP A 93 -12.21 -12.45 1.67
CA ASP A 93 -13.35 -11.65 1.20
C ASP A 93 -14.02 -10.91 2.36
N GLN A 94 -14.20 -11.58 3.49
CA GLN A 94 -14.74 -10.96 4.70
C GLN A 94 -13.82 -9.85 5.21
N TRP A 95 -12.50 -10.07 5.21
CA TRP A 95 -11.55 -9.04 5.61
C TRP A 95 -11.65 -7.78 4.77
N ILE A 96 -11.49 -7.95 3.47
CA ILE A 96 -11.45 -6.81 2.52
C ILE A 96 -12.81 -6.11 2.45
N LYS A 97 -13.91 -6.87 2.43
CA LYS A 97 -15.24 -6.29 2.44
C LYS A 97 -15.51 -5.46 3.70
N THR A 98 -15.12 -5.96 4.87
CA THR A 98 -15.30 -5.23 6.13
C THR A 98 -14.53 -3.91 6.12
N LEU A 99 -13.28 -3.91 5.66
CA LEU A 99 -12.48 -2.70 5.52
C LEU A 99 -13.11 -1.72 4.52
N LYS A 100 -13.57 -2.22 3.38
CA LYS A 100 -14.24 -1.38 2.37
C LYS A 100 -15.51 -0.74 2.91
N ASP A 101 -16.35 -1.50 3.58
CA ASP A 101 -17.60 -1.01 4.20
C ASP A 101 -17.32 0.02 5.30
N ALA A 102 -16.20 -0.11 6.01
CA ALA A 102 -15.74 0.86 7.01
C ALA A 102 -15.10 2.13 6.42
N GLY A 103 -14.98 2.22 5.10
CA GLY A 103 -14.48 3.41 4.41
C GLY A 103 -12.98 3.43 4.11
N PHE A 104 -12.24 2.37 4.45
CA PHE A 104 -10.83 2.25 4.07
C PHE A 104 -10.69 2.20 2.55
N LYS A 105 -9.64 2.86 2.05
CA LYS A 105 -9.30 2.87 0.62
C LYS A 105 -8.11 1.98 0.31
N ARG A 106 -7.27 1.74 1.32
CA ARG A 106 -6.00 1.00 1.21
C ARG A 106 -5.90 -0.04 2.33
N THR A 107 -5.44 -1.23 1.96
CA THR A 107 -4.99 -2.24 2.92
C THR A 107 -3.54 -2.60 2.66
N ILE A 108 -2.77 -2.84 3.72
CA ILE A 108 -1.38 -3.28 3.64
C ILE A 108 -1.31 -4.69 4.22
N MET A 109 -0.99 -5.66 3.36
CA MET A 109 -0.81 -7.04 3.79
C MET A 109 0.63 -7.25 4.28
N VAL A 110 0.78 -7.70 5.50
CA VAL A 110 2.07 -8.15 6.04
C VAL A 110 2.37 -9.52 5.46
N VAL A 111 3.27 -9.58 4.48
CA VAL A 111 3.60 -10.81 3.74
C VAL A 111 4.78 -11.54 4.37
N LYS A 112 5.72 -10.80 4.94
CA LYS A 112 6.82 -11.30 5.76
C LYS A 112 7.03 -10.37 6.93
N HIS A 113 6.87 -10.86 8.15
CA HIS A 113 7.29 -10.15 9.36
C HIS A 113 8.76 -10.47 9.69
N HIS A 114 9.25 -10.03 10.84
CA HIS A 114 10.65 -10.20 11.27
C HIS A 114 11.08 -11.66 11.45
N ASP A 115 10.13 -12.58 11.67
CA ASP A 115 10.36 -14.02 11.73
C ASP A 115 10.82 -14.63 10.39
N GLY A 116 10.64 -13.90 9.27
CA GLY A 116 11.06 -14.35 7.95
C GLY A 116 10.07 -15.28 7.25
N PHE A 117 8.94 -15.66 7.88
CA PHE A 117 7.95 -16.53 7.25
C PHE A 117 7.18 -15.80 6.15
N LEU A 118 7.15 -16.39 4.97
CA LEU A 118 6.48 -15.84 3.79
C LEU A 118 5.09 -16.42 3.59
N LEU A 119 4.09 -15.56 3.46
CA LEU A 119 2.68 -15.91 3.23
C LEU A 119 2.36 -16.24 1.76
N TYR A 120 3.37 -16.43 0.93
CA TYR A 120 3.28 -16.91 -0.44
C TYR A 120 4.39 -17.95 -0.72
N PRO A 121 4.24 -18.83 -1.73
CA PRO A 121 5.21 -19.87 -2.03
C PRO A 121 6.45 -19.29 -2.73
N SER A 122 7.41 -18.79 -1.95
CA SER A 122 8.68 -18.28 -2.46
C SER A 122 9.61 -19.41 -2.95
N LYS A 123 10.43 -19.09 -3.94
CA LYS A 123 11.48 -19.97 -4.45
C LYS A 123 12.83 -19.83 -3.72
N TYR A 124 12.94 -18.80 -2.86
CA TYR A 124 14.21 -18.41 -2.27
C TYR A 124 14.38 -18.84 -0.82
N THR A 125 13.34 -19.37 -0.19
CA THR A 125 13.40 -19.90 1.17
C THR A 125 12.39 -21.03 1.36
N ASP A 126 12.70 -21.93 2.29
CA ASP A 126 11.79 -22.97 2.76
C ASP A 126 10.90 -22.48 3.93
N HIS A 127 11.20 -21.32 4.50
CA HIS A 127 10.37 -20.69 5.55
C HIS A 127 9.18 -19.96 4.93
N THR A 128 8.28 -20.73 4.36
CA THR A 128 7.16 -20.23 3.56
C THR A 128 5.94 -21.12 3.70
N ILE A 129 4.80 -20.58 3.38
CA ILE A 129 3.50 -21.25 3.38
C ILE A 129 3.48 -22.56 2.57
N ALA A 130 4.35 -22.70 1.57
CA ALA A 130 4.50 -23.94 0.81
C ALA A 130 4.98 -25.14 1.65
N LYS A 131 5.55 -24.89 2.83
CA LYS A 131 5.95 -25.92 3.79
C LYS A 131 4.91 -26.16 4.89
N SER A 132 3.83 -25.38 4.92
CA SER A 132 2.69 -25.66 5.79
C SER A 132 1.85 -26.84 5.25
N GLY A 133 1.09 -27.49 6.14
CA GLY A 133 0.12 -28.50 5.71
C GLY A 133 -1.15 -27.91 5.10
N TRP A 134 -1.32 -26.60 5.16
CA TRP A 134 -2.52 -25.94 4.67
C TRP A 134 -2.65 -26.05 3.15
N LYS A 135 -3.84 -26.51 2.71
CA LYS A 135 -4.11 -26.76 1.28
C LYS A 135 -3.06 -27.68 0.62
N ASP A 136 -2.54 -28.67 1.38
CA ASP A 136 -1.49 -29.58 0.91
C ASP A 136 -0.23 -28.84 0.38
N GLY A 137 0.18 -27.76 1.04
CA GLY A 137 1.32 -26.94 0.65
C GLY A 137 1.08 -26.06 -0.59
N LYS A 138 -0.16 -25.93 -1.04
CA LYS A 138 -0.56 -25.11 -2.21
C LYS A 138 -1.24 -23.80 -1.80
N GLY A 139 -1.25 -23.47 -0.51
CA GLY A 139 -1.81 -22.25 -0.01
C GLY A 139 -0.98 -21.03 -0.45
N ASP A 140 -1.65 -19.90 -0.64
CA ASP A 140 -1.04 -18.61 -0.98
C ASP A 140 -1.96 -17.50 -0.44
N VAL A 141 -1.69 -17.05 0.79
CA VAL A 141 -2.52 -16.01 1.44
C VAL A 141 -2.43 -14.70 0.69
N LEU A 142 -1.24 -14.36 0.15
CA LEU A 142 -1.08 -13.13 -0.62
C LEU A 142 -1.96 -13.14 -1.89
N ALA A 143 -2.04 -14.28 -2.57
CA ALA A 143 -2.93 -14.41 -3.74
C ALA A 143 -4.41 -14.32 -3.34
N GLU A 144 -4.82 -14.91 -2.22
CA GLU A 144 -6.21 -14.84 -1.74
C GLU A 144 -6.60 -13.41 -1.35
N VAL A 145 -5.76 -12.69 -0.62
CA VAL A 145 -5.99 -11.27 -0.30
C VAL A 145 -6.00 -10.42 -1.57
N SER A 146 -5.11 -10.68 -2.52
CA SER A 146 -5.07 -9.97 -3.81
C SER A 146 -6.34 -10.18 -4.65
N ALA A 147 -6.86 -11.39 -4.66
CA ALA A 147 -8.13 -11.70 -5.34
C ALA A 147 -9.29 -10.94 -4.70
N SER A 148 -9.36 -10.91 -3.37
CA SER A 148 -10.37 -10.14 -2.63
C SER A 148 -10.22 -8.65 -2.84
N ALA A 149 -8.99 -8.11 -2.83
CA ALA A 149 -8.72 -6.70 -3.12
C ALA A 149 -9.20 -6.33 -4.54
N SER A 150 -8.96 -7.21 -5.51
CA SER A 150 -9.43 -7.03 -6.89
C SER A 150 -10.95 -7.09 -7.02
N LYS A 151 -11.59 -7.99 -6.28
CA LYS A 151 -13.06 -8.16 -6.26
C LYS A 151 -13.78 -6.94 -5.69
N TYR A 152 -13.25 -6.37 -4.63
CA TYR A 152 -13.87 -5.23 -3.93
C TYR A 152 -13.26 -3.88 -4.31
N ASP A 153 -12.34 -3.86 -5.27
CA ASP A 153 -11.63 -2.66 -5.71
C ASP A 153 -11.01 -1.88 -4.54
N MET A 154 -10.20 -2.60 -3.75
CA MET A 154 -9.44 -2.09 -2.62
C MET A 154 -7.98 -1.89 -3.05
N ASP A 155 -7.44 -0.70 -2.88
CA ASP A 155 -6.02 -0.47 -3.09
C ASP A 155 -5.19 -1.30 -2.11
N MET A 156 -4.11 -1.90 -2.61
CA MET A 156 -3.32 -2.86 -1.86
C MET A 156 -1.87 -2.40 -1.77
N GLY A 157 -1.35 -2.35 -0.55
CA GLY A 157 0.05 -2.29 -0.25
C GLY A 157 0.57 -3.64 0.25
N VAL A 158 1.89 -3.79 0.24
CA VAL A 158 2.58 -4.96 0.76
C VAL A 158 3.67 -4.54 1.76
N TYR A 159 3.66 -5.19 2.93
CA TYR A 159 4.73 -5.08 3.91
C TYR A 159 5.65 -6.28 3.78
N LEU A 160 6.94 -6.02 3.58
CA LEU A 160 8.00 -7.03 3.54
C LEU A 160 9.13 -6.57 4.47
N SER A 161 9.30 -7.22 5.62
CA SER A 161 10.35 -6.84 6.57
C SER A 161 11.74 -6.98 5.97
N PRO A 162 12.58 -5.93 6.02
CA PRO A 162 13.99 -6.06 5.70
C PRO A 162 14.76 -6.90 6.71
N TRP A 163 14.33 -6.91 7.97
CA TRP A 163 14.88 -7.80 8.98
C TRP A 163 14.28 -9.20 8.81
N ASP A 164 15.13 -10.24 8.85
CA ASP A 164 14.75 -11.63 8.68
C ASP A 164 15.52 -12.48 9.70
N ALA A 165 14.85 -12.86 10.77
CA ALA A 165 15.44 -13.64 11.85
C ALA A 165 15.71 -15.11 11.44
N HIS A 166 15.01 -15.61 10.43
CA HIS A 166 15.19 -16.97 9.94
C HIS A 166 16.38 -17.12 8.99
N SER A 167 16.62 -16.10 8.14
CA SER A 167 17.59 -16.23 7.06
C SER A 167 19.03 -16.37 7.57
N PRO A 168 19.74 -17.45 7.25
CA PRO A 168 21.16 -17.59 7.58
C PRO A 168 22.03 -16.58 6.83
N LEU A 169 21.51 -15.91 5.83
CA LEU A 169 22.21 -14.85 5.08
C LEU A 169 22.14 -13.48 5.79
N TYR A 170 21.34 -13.36 6.85
CA TYR A 170 21.19 -12.10 7.59
C TYR A 170 22.35 -11.86 8.55
N HIS A 171 23.57 -11.70 7.98
CA HIS A 171 24.81 -11.45 8.70
C HIS A 171 25.68 -10.44 7.94
N VAL A 172 26.59 -9.79 8.62
CA VAL A 172 27.47 -8.77 8.05
C VAL A 172 28.39 -9.32 6.96
N ASP A 173 28.86 -10.54 7.11
CA ASP A 173 29.74 -11.21 6.16
C ASP A 173 29.01 -11.81 4.95
N THR A 174 27.69 -11.84 4.98
CA THR A 174 26.82 -12.32 3.91
C THR A 174 25.81 -11.26 3.44
N GLU A 175 26.00 -10.00 3.78
CA GLU A 175 25.04 -8.93 3.52
C GLU A 175 24.73 -8.73 2.04
N ASP A 176 25.69 -8.90 1.13
CA ASP A 176 25.44 -8.82 -0.31
C ASP A 176 24.49 -9.93 -0.79
N GLN A 177 24.66 -11.14 -0.25
CA GLN A 177 23.78 -12.27 -0.57
C GLN A 177 22.40 -12.07 0.02
N TYR A 178 22.32 -11.52 1.24
CA TYR A 178 21.04 -11.18 1.85
C TYR A 178 20.30 -10.08 1.07
N ASN A 179 20.99 -9.03 0.65
CA ASN A 179 20.41 -7.96 -0.15
C ASN A 179 19.83 -8.47 -1.47
N GLU A 180 20.52 -9.41 -2.14
CA GLU A 180 20.00 -10.05 -3.36
C GLU A 180 18.81 -10.97 -3.05
N TYR A 181 18.86 -11.72 -1.95
CA TYR A 181 17.75 -12.55 -1.49
C TYR A 181 16.48 -11.71 -1.25
N TYR A 182 16.60 -10.60 -0.54
CA TYR A 182 15.47 -9.68 -0.30
C TYR A 182 14.95 -9.05 -1.60
N LEU A 183 15.87 -8.63 -2.48
CA LEU A 183 15.52 -8.11 -3.81
C LEU A 183 14.72 -9.12 -4.63
N ASN A 184 15.09 -10.39 -4.57
CA ASN A 184 14.37 -11.44 -5.28
C ASN A 184 12.98 -11.68 -4.70
N GLN A 185 12.78 -11.59 -3.39
CA GLN A 185 11.45 -11.62 -2.78
C GLN A 185 10.58 -10.43 -3.24
N LEU A 186 11.13 -9.22 -3.30
CA LEU A 186 10.43 -8.06 -3.84
C LEU A 186 9.97 -8.31 -5.29
N LYS A 187 10.83 -8.85 -6.14
CA LYS A 187 10.49 -9.17 -7.53
C LYS A 187 9.42 -10.25 -7.64
N GLU A 188 9.49 -11.32 -6.85
CA GLU A 188 8.45 -12.35 -6.82
C GLU A 188 7.06 -11.77 -6.54
N ILE A 189 7.00 -10.78 -5.64
CA ILE A 189 5.73 -10.16 -5.26
C ILE A 189 5.28 -9.13 -6.30
N LEU A 190 6.16 -8.24 -6.71
CA LEU A 190 5.80 -7.04 -7.46
C LEU A 190 5.70 -7.26 -8.97
N GLU A 191 6.33 -8.32 -9.50
CA GLU A 191 6.32 -8.63 -10.93
C GLU A 191 5.29 -9.71 -11.30
N ASP A 192 4.73 -10.45 -10.34
CA ASP A 192 3.70 -11.44 -10.61
C ASP A 192 2.31 -10.78 -10.67
N PRO A 193 1.62 -10.81 -11.83
CA PRO A 193 0.33 -10.13 -12.01
C PRO A 193 -0.82 -10.72 -11.17
N LYS A 194 -0.62 -11.86 -10.52
CA LYS A 194 -1.64 -12.45 -9.62
C LYS A 194 -1.73 -11.70 -8.29
N TYR A 195 -0.69 -10.93 -7.90
CA TYR A 195 -0.64 -10.21 -6.63
C TYR A 195 -1.07 -8.75 -6.79
N GLY A 196 -1.60 -8.19 -5.69
CA GLY A 196 -2.13 -6.83 -5.67
C GLY A 196 -3.54 -6.70 -6.25
N ASN A 197 -4.08 -5.49 -6.24
CA ASN A 197 -5.35 -5.20 -6.89
C ASN A 197 -5.16 -5.20 -8.42
N LYS A 198 -5.62 -6.26 -9.10
CA LYS A 198 -5.48 -6.44 -10.55
C LYS A 198 -4.00 -6.32 -11.01
N GLY A 199 -3.09 -6.92 -10.27
CA GLY A 199 -1.65 -6.86 -10.55
C GLY A 199 -0.95 -5.58 -10.10
N LYS A 200 -1.62 -4.72 -9.32
CA LYS A 200 -1.08 -3.42 -8.91
C LYS A 200 -1.02 -3.29 -7.39
N PHE A 201 0.11 -2.76 -6.95
CA PHE A 201 0.31 -2.26 -5.60
C PHE A 201 0.40 -0.75 -5.62
N VAL A 202 -0.07 -0.11 -4.54
CA VAL A 202 0.02 1.34 -4.33
C VAL A 202 1.06 1.71 -3.28
N GLU A 203 1.56 0.71 -2.54
CA GLU A 203 2.55 0.91 -1.48
C GLU A 203 3.41 -0.33 -1.25
N VAL A 204 4.72 -0.11 -1.00
CA VAL A 204 5.62 -1.08 -0.38
C VAL A 204 6.05 -0.53 0.97
N TRP A 205 5.86 -1.29 2.03
CA TRP A 205 6.16 -0.89 3.39
C TRP A 205 7.35 -1.69 3.93
N MET A 206 8.44 -0.99 4.24
CA MET A 206 9.67 -1.56 4.76
C MET A 206 9.87 -1.10 6.20
N ASP A 207 9.79 -2.04 7.14
CA ASP A 207 10.00 -1.77 8.55
C ASP A 207 11.44 -1.35 8.85
N GLY A 208 11.59 -0.40 9.76
CA GLY A 208 12.90 0.04 10.22
C GLY A 208 13.45 -0.73 11.42
N ALA A 209 12.65 -1.60 12.05
CA ALA A 209 13.10 -2.40 13.18
C ALA A 209 14.15 -3.42 12.75
N ARG A 210 15.11 -3.68 13.63
CA ARG A 210 16.25 -4.57 13.36
C ARG A 210 16.54 -5.54 14.50
N GLY A 211 15.80 -5.64 15.51
CA GLY A 211 16.06 -6.53 16.65
C GLY A 211 17.44 -6.35 17.31
N ASP A 212 17.55 -6.86 18.52
CA ASP A 212 18.78 -6.80 19.30
C ASP A 212 19.86 -7.69 18.68
N GLY A 213 21.03 -7.16 18.49
CA GLY A 213 22.20 -7.91 18.02
C GLY A 213 22.33 -8.04 16.50
N ALA A 214 21.29 -7.80 15.72
CA ALA A 214 21.28 -8.07 14.27
C ALA A 214 21.76 -6.89 13.39
N GLN A 215 22.37 -6.21 13.71
CA GLN A 215 22.45 -4.90 13.72
C GLN A 215 23.22 -4.14 12.72
N LYS A 216 24.10 -4.75 12.00
CA LYS A 216 25.07 -4.09 11.15
C LYS A 216 24.98 -4.47 9.68
N VAL A 217 23.95 -5.21 9.29
CA VAL A 217 23.69 -5.50 7.89
C VAL A 217 23.36 -4.20 7.16
N THR A 218 24.15 -3.88 6.16
CA THR A 218 23.92 -2.70 5.31
C THR A 218 22.92 -3.07 4.23
N TYR A 219 21.78 -2.39 4.21
CA TYR A 219 20.76 -2.58 3.19
C TYR A 219 21.05 -1.78 1.93
N THR A 220 20.85 -2.39 0.76
CA THR A 220 20.98 -1.70 -0.54
C THR A 220 19.65 -1.10 -0.97
N PHE A 221 19.13 -0.15 -0.19
CA PHE A 221 17.84 0.49 -0.43
C PHE A 221 17.70 1.05 -1.85
N ASP A 222 18.75 1.64 -2.41
CA ASP A 222 18.71 2.21 -3.76
C ASP A 222 18.30 1.17 -4.80
N LYS A 223 18.89 -0.04 -4.73
CA LYS A 223 18.56 -1.14 -5.63
C LYS A 223 17.14 -1.64 -5.43
N TRP A 224 16.68 -1.67 -4.17
CA TRP A 224 15.33 -2.10 -3.83
C TRP A 224 14.29 -1.07 -4.32
N PHE A 225 14.54 0.21 -4.09
CA PHE A 225 13.65 1.29 -4.57
C PHE A 225 13.59 1.33 -6.11
N GLU A 226 14.72 1.12 -6.79
CA GLU A 226 14.75 1.02 -8.25
C GLU A 226 13.89 -0.14 -8.75
N ALA A 227 14.02 -1.33 -8.14
CA ALA A 227 13.22 -2.50 -8.50
C ALA A 227 11.73 -2.26 -8.29
N ILE A 228 11.34 -1.63 -7.18
CA ILE A 228 9.94 -1.29 -6.88
C ILE A 228 9.39 -0.35 -7.96
N ARG A 229 10.11 0.73 -8.26
CA ARG A 229 9.69 1.70 -9.29
C ARG A 229 9.61 1.09 -10.68
N LYS A 230 10.55 0.19 -11.01
CA LYS A 230 10.53 -0.53 -12.27
C LYS A 230 9.32 -1.44 -12.41
N ALA A 231 8.94 -2.15 -11.34
CA ALA A 231 7.82 -3.09 -11.35
C ALA A 231 6.47 -2.39 -11.28
N GLN A 232 6.31 -1.34 -10.48
CA GLN A 232 5.02 -0.76 -10.13
C GLN A 232 4.88 0.74 -10.46
N GLY A 233 5.96 1.41 -10.90
CA GLY A 233 5.93 2.84 -11.22
C GLY A 233 5.98 3.75 -9.99
N ASP A 234 5.30 4.90 -10.06
CA ASP A 234 5.18 5.84 -8.95
C ASP A 234 4.17 5.31 -7.94
N ILE A 235 4.66 4.70 -6.87
CA ILE A 235 3.89 4.22 -5.72
C ILE A 235 4.49 4.74 -4.42
N ALA A 236 3.76 4.65 -3.32
CA ALA A 236 4.29 4.94 -2.00
C ALA A 236 5.34 3.90 -1.60
N ILE A 237 6.51 4.37 -1.19
CA ILE A 237 7.55 3.52 -0.60
C ILE A 237 7.80 4.05 0.81
N PHE A 238 7.33 3.29 1.80
CA PHE A 238 7.51 3.59 3.20
C PHE A 238 8.79 2.93 3.71
N SER A 239 9.73 3.74 4.21
CA SER A 239 11.04 3.26 4.65
C SER A 239 11.68 4.18 5.68
N ALA A 240 12.61 3.66 6.46
CA ALA A 240 13.49 4.45 7.32
C ALA A 240 14.48 5.30 6.50
N GLU A 241 14.90 4.82 5.31
CA GLU A 241 15.69 5.63 4.38
C GLU A 241 14.82 6.66 3.65
N PRO A 242 15.35 7.83 3.32
CA PRO A 242 14.61 8.85 2.59
C PRO A 242 14.09 8.34 1.24
N THR A 243 12.79 8.34 1.13
CA THR A 243 12.06 8.04 -0.10
C THR A 243 10.83 8.94 -0.17
N ASN A 244 9.71 8.51 -0.77
CA ASN A 244 8.53 9.36 -0.87
C ASN A 244 7.59 9.30 0.33
N VAL A 245 7.71 8.29 1.21
CA VAL A 245 7.05 8.23 2.52
C VAL A 245 8.08 7.80 3.56
N ARG A 246 8.32 8.67 4.57
CA ARG A 246 9.36 8.44 5.56
C ARG A 246 8.78 7.83 6.84
N TRP A 247 9.42 6.78 7.33
CA TRP A 247 9.21 6.29 8.68
C TRP A 247 9.94 7.15 9.70
N ILE A 248 9.24 7.58 10.73
CA ILE A 248 9.76 8.44 11.80
C ILE A 248 9.45 7.88 13.20
N GLY A 249 9.06 6.61 13.25
CA GLY A 249 8.74 5.89 14.48
C GLY A 249 9.96 5.37 15.24
#